data_2c2f25a4f82d6b0d2eb1fbd4e2912286
#
_entry.id   2c2f25a4f82d6b0d2eb1fbd4e2912286
#
_cell.length_a   1.000
_cell.length_b   1.000
_cell.length_c   1.000
_cell.angle_alpha   90.00
_cell.angle_beta   90.00
_cell.angle_gamma   90.00
#
_symmetry.space_group_name_H-M   'P 1'
#
loop_
_entity.id
_entity.type
_entity.pdbx_description
1 polymer ?
#
loop_
_entity_poly.entity_id
_entity_poly.type
_entity_poly.pdbx_seq_one_letter_code
_entity_poly.pdbx_strand_id
1 'polypeptide(L)'
;MKDAKITEVLQEMLPYLDNSQMEQLQRVLQHTFWNCSVEEKQYGEPSEQAPDMVDLFLASKRVEGCSEKTLTYYKATIEASISEIGKQIRHITTEDLRSYLTEYQRKRQSSRVTIDNIRRILSSFFSWLEDEDYILKSPVRRIHRVKTCTVIKETYTDEALETMRDNCTELRDLAMIDLLASTGMRVGEMVLLNREDIDFNERECIVFGKGDKERLVYFDARTKIHLQNYLASRTDTEQALFVSLKAPHKRLQIGGVESRLREMEKRLDIPKVHPHKFRRTLATVAIDKGMPIEQLQQLLGHQRIDTTLKYAMVKQSNVKLAHRKYIG
;
A
#
# COMPACT_ATOMS: atom_id res chain seq x y z
N MET A 1 21.01 -21.13 -45.08
CA MET A 1 20.74 -20.86 -43.66
C MET A 1 19.34 -20.30 -43.42
N LYS A 2 18.87 -19.24 -44.09
CA LYS A 2 17.55 -18.64 -43.92
C LYS A 2 16.39 -19.67 -43.97
N ASP A 3 16.31 -20.43 -45.08
CA ASP A 3 15.22 -21.39 -45.26
C ASP A 3 15.27 -22.55 -44.23
N ALA A 4 16.46 -22.95 -43.80
CA ALA A 4 16.63 -23.96 -42.75
C ALA A 4 16.05 -23.46 -41.39
N LYS A 5 16.27 -22.19 -41.03
CA LYS A 5 15.71 -21.58 -39.81
C LYS A 5 14.22 -21.40 -39.90
N ILE A 6 13.70 -21.02 -41.06
CA ILE A 6 12.23 -20.97 -41.26
C ILE A 6 11.60 -22.35 -41.09
N THR A 7 12.25 -23.40 -41.66
CA THR A 7 11.77 -24.79 -41.51
C THR A 7 11.82 -25.24 -40.05
N GLU A 8 12.87 -24.91 -39.30
CA GLU A 8 13.00 -25.19 -37.87
C GLU A 8 11.84 -24.56 -37.07
N VAL A 9 11.53 -23.26 -37.28
CA VAL A 9 10.42 -22.60 -36.65
C VAL A 9 9.07 -23.25 -37.01
N LEU A 10 8.87 -23.63 -38.26
CA LEU A 10 7.63 -24.29 -38.70
C LEU A 10 7.51 -25.69 -38.04
N GLN A 11 8.60 -26.45 -37.92
CA GLN A 11 8.60 -27.77 -37.25
C GLN A 11 8.26 -27.63 -35.75
N GLU A 12 8.82 -26.65 -35.05
CA GLU A 12 8.51 -26.42 -33.64
C GLU A 12 7.05 -25.96 -33.40
N MET A 13 6.45 -25.29 -34.38
CA MET A 13 5.07 -24.81 -34.28
C MET A 13 4.03 -25.83 -34.70
N LEU A 14 4.41 -26.94 -35.37
CA LEU A 14 3.49 -28.00 -35.79
C LEU A 14 2.55 -28.53 -34.70
N PRO A 15 2.97 -28.74 -33.43
CA PRO A 15 2.12 -29.25 -32.39
C PRO A 15 1.06 -28.24 -31.92
N TYR A 16 1.21 -26.96 -32.27
CA TYR A 16 0.44 -25.85 -31.68
C TYR A 16 -0.49 -25.14 -32.66
N LEU A 17 -0.28 -25.31 -33.99
CA LEU A 17 -1.01 -24.62 -35.04
C LEU A 17 -1.74 -25.61 -35.96
N ASP A 18 -2.91 -25.23 -36.44
CA ASP A 18 -3.60 -25.94 -37.51
C ASP A 18 -2.98 -25.64 -38.89
N ASN A 19 -3.38 -26.42 -39.92
CA ASN A 19 -2.82 -26.29 -41.27
C ASN A 19 -2.96 -24.88 -41.85
N SER A 20 -4.09 -24.20 -41.62
CA SER A 20 -4.34 -22.84 -42.11
C SER A 20 -3.43 -21.81 -41.43
N GLN A 21 -3.25 -21.97 -40.13
CA GLN A 21 -2.35 -21.11 -39.32
C GLN A 21 -0.88 -21.36 -39.70
N MET A 22 -0.49 -22.61 -39.98
CA MET A 22 0.83 -22.95 -40.46
C MET A 22 1.16 -22.32 -41.83
N GLU A 23 0.23 -22.37 -42.77
CA GLU A 23 0.40 -21.71 -44.07
C GLU A 23 0.53 -20.19 -43.92
N GLN A 24 -0.24 -19.57 -43.02
CA GLN A 24 -0.15 -18.15 -42.75
C GLN A 24 1.19 -17.78 -42.10
N LEU A 25 1.66 -18.58 -41.12
CA LEU A 25 2.96 -18.40 -40.48
C LEU A 25 4.10 -18.52 -41.51
N GLN A 26 4.06 -19.53 -42.38
CA GLN A 26 5.03 -19.71 -43.43
C GLN A 26 5.12 -18.51 -44.39
N ARG A 27 3.94 -17.97 -44.82
CA ARG A 27 3.89 -16.79 -45.67
C ARG A 27 4.49 -15.56 -44.97
N VAL A 28 4.15 -15.34 -43.72
CA VAL A 28 4.66 -14.22 -42.92
C VAL A 28 6.18 -14.33 -42.76
N LEU A 29 6.70 -15.50 -42.39
CA LEU A 29 8.16 -15.71 -42.25
C LEU A 29 8.90 -15.49 -43.57
N GLN A 30 8.40 -16.05 -44.69
CA GLN A 30 9.00 -15.87 -46.01
C GLN A 30 8.99 -14.39 -46.43
N HIS A 31 7.90 -13.68 -46.20
CA HIS A 31 7.79 -12.25 -46.55
C HIS A 31 8.69 -11.39 -45.67
N THR A 32 8.70 -11.62 -44.37
CA THR A 32 9.47 -10.83 -43.40
C THR A 32 10.99 -11.00 -43.64
N PHE A 33 11.42 -12.18 -43.98
CA PHE A 33 12.84 -12.47 -44.22
C PHE A 33 13.23 -12.41 -45.70
N TRP A 34 12.37 -11.92 -46.60
CA TRP A 34 12.61 -11.93 -48.05
C TRP A 34 13.96 -11.32 -48.42
N ASN A 35 14.31 -10.15 -47.89
CA ASN A 35 15.55 -9.41 -48.18
C ASN A 35 16.57 -9.50 -47.03
N CYS A 36 16.42 -10.44 -46.10
CA CYS A 36 17.35 -10.61 -44.98
C CYS A 36 18.37 -11.72 -45.25
N SER A 37 19.64 -11.46 -44.92
CA SER A 37 20.64 -12.50 -44.75
C SER A 37 20.61 -12.98 -43.29
N VAL A 38 20.45 -14.30 -43.07
CA VAL A 38 20.52 -14.88 -41.74
C VAL A 38 21.90 -15.48 -41.55
N GLU A 39 22.70 -14.89 -40.67
CA GLU A 39 24.02 -15.37 -40.29
C GLU A 39 23.94 -15.93 -38.86
N GLU A 40 24.58 -17.11 -38.65
CA GLU A 40 24.79 -17.62 -37.27
C GLU A 40 25.81 -16.73 -36.59
N LYS A 41 25.37 -15.85 -35.71
CA LYS A 41 26.30 -15.31 -34.72
C LYS A 41 26.63 -16.43 -33.75
N GLN A 42 27.90 -16.84 -33.70
CA GLN A 42 28.42 -17.57 -32.56
C GLN A 42 28.30 -16.64 -31.33
N TYR A 43 27.18 -16.73 -30.67
CA TYR A 43 27.14 -16.25 -29.30
C TYR A 43 28.05 -17.17 -28.52
N GLY A 44 29.16 -16.65 -28.00
CA GLY A 44 29.85 -17.27 -26.88
C GLY A 44 28.80 -17.62 -25.84
N GLU A 45 29.06 -18.68 -25.07
CA GLU A 45 28.15 -19.12 -24.00
C GLU A 45 27.51 -17.90 -23.30
N PRO A 46 26.19 -17.89 -23.04
CA PRO A 46 25.54 -16.75 -22.46
C PRO A 46 26.32 -16.33 -21.22
N SER A 47 26.98 -15.17 -21.29
CA SER A 47 27.66 -14.60 -20.12
C SER A 47 26.72 -14.69 -18.94
N GLU A 48 27.16 -15.18 -17.81
CA GLU A 48 26.43 -15.53 -16.60
C GLU A 48 25.68 -14.36 -15.93
N GLN A 49 25.47 -13.26 -16.62
CA GLN A 49 24.73 -12.09 -16.09
C GLN A 49 23.76 -11.53 -17.13
N ALA A 50 22.72 -12.28 -17.46
CA ALA A 50 21.51 -11.65 -17.96
C ALA A 50 20.99 -10.74 -16.83
N PRO A 51 20.78 -9.43 -17.07
CA PRO A 51 20.34 -8.51 -16.01
C PRO A 51 19.06 -9.05 -15.39
N ASP A 52 19.00 -9.05 -14.06
CA ASP A 52 17.81 -9.49 -13.34
C ASP A 52 16.64 -8.59 -13.74
N MET A 53 15.67 -9.15 -14.43
CA MET A 53 14.47 -8.42 -14.90
C MET A 53 13.70 -7.77 -13.73
N VAL A 54 13.81 -8.34 -12.53
CA VAL A 54 13.19 -7.77 -11.34
C VAL A 54 13.91 -6.50 -10.94
N ASP A 55 15.24 -6.51 -10.92
CA ASP A 55 16.02 -5.32 -10.55
C ASP A 55 15.88 -4.21 -11.60
N LEU A 56 15.80 -4.53 -12.89
CA LEU A 56 15.51 -3.56 -13.96
C LEU A 56 14.13 -2.91 -13.79
N PHE A 57 13.10 -3.72 -13.51
CA PHE A 57 11.77 -3.22 -13.20
C PHE A 57 11.77 -2.29 -11.99
N LEU A 58 12.48 -2.65 -10.92
CA LEU A 58 12.57 -1.82 -9.71
C LEU A 58 13.30 -0.51 -9.98
N ALA A 59 14.34 -0.52 -10.83
CA ALA A 59 15.03 0.69 -11.26
C ALA A 59 14.09 1.62 -12.04
N SER A 60 13.30 1.10 -12.98
CA SER A 60 12.26 1.85 -13.69
C SER A 60 11.25 2.46 -12.73
N LYS A 61 10.73 1.67 -11.77
CA LYS A 61 9.76 2.16 -10.76
C LYS A 61 10.35 3.20 -9.81
N ARG A 62 11.66 3.15 -9.55
CA ARG A 62 12.36 4.18 -8.76
C ARG A 62 12.37 5.51 -9.50
N VAL A 63 12.65 5.52 -10.81
CA VAL A 63 12.60 6.72 -11.65
C VAL A 63 11.17 7.29 -11.73
N GLU A 64 10.15 6.43 -11.71
CA GLU A 64 8.73 6.85 -11.62
C GLU A 64 8.35 7.43 -10.24
N GLY A 65 9.25 7.50 -9.28
CA GLY A 65 9.01 8.10 -7.95
C GLY A 65 8.41 7.14 -6.92
N CYS A 66 8.50 5.83 -7.11
CA CYS A 66 8.10 4.86 -6.10
C CYS A 66 9.02 4.92 -4.87
N SER A 67 8.42 4.88 -3.67
CA SER A 67 9.20 4.86 -2.43
C SER A 67 9.97 3.54 -2.25
N GLU A 68 11.14 3.58 -1.60
CA GLU A 68 11.96 2.39 -1.32
C GLU A 68 11.18 1.28 -0.58
N LYS A 69 10.28 1.67 0.32
CA LYS A 69 9.38 0.71 0.99
C LYS A 69 8.45 -0.01 0.00
N THR A 70 7.95 0.70 -1.01
CA THR A 70 7.11 0.11 -2.07
C THR A 70 7.94 -0.82 -2.94
N LEU A 71 9.16 -0.40 -3.32
CA LEU A 71 10.08 -1.20 -4.13
C LEU A 71 10.47 -2.50 -3.42
N THR A 72 10.80 -2.44 -2.13
CA THR A 72 11.10 -3.64 -1.31
C THR A 72 9.90 -4.60 -1.28
N TYR A 73 8.69 -4.07 -1.13
CA TYR A 73 7.48 -4.91 -1.15
C TYR A 73 7.21 -5.52 -2.52
N TYR A 74 7.44 -4.78 -3.60
CA TYR A 74 7.35 -5.28 -4.97
C TYR A 74 8.35 -6.39 -5.21
N LYS A 75 9.63 -6.16 -4.89
CA LYS A 75 10.70 -7.15 -5.01
C LYS A 75 10.33 -8.46 -4.32
N ALA A 76 10.06 -8.41 -3.03
CA ALA A 76 9.72 -9.60 -2.24
C ALA A 76 8.49 -10.35 -2.79
N THR A 77 7.48 -9.62 -3.29
CA THR A 77 6.26 -10.26 -3.84
C THR A 77 6.55 -10.95 -5.18
N ILE A 78 7.30 -10.30 -6.07
CA ILE A 78 7.62 -10.82 -7.41
C ILE A 78 8.54 -12.03 -7.27
N GLU A 79 9.64 -11.92 -6.51
CA GLU A 79 10.61 -13.01 -6.29
C GLU A 79 9.95 -14.24 -5.65
N ALA A 80 9.10 -14.03 -4.63
CA ALA A 80 8.36 -15.14 -4.01
C ALA A 80 7.43 -15.83 -5.01
N SER A 81 6.77 -15.06 -5.90
CA SER A 81 5.87 -15.61 -6.91
C SER A 81 6.62 -16.42 -7.95
N ILE A 82 7.74 -15.90 -8.49
CA ILE A 82 8.58 -16.56 -9.49
C ILE A 82 9.17 -17.85 -8.90
N SER A 83 9.71 -17.77 -7.68
CA SER A 83 10.29 -18.93 -6.99
C SER A 83 9.26 -20.05 -6.75
N GLU A 84 8.03 -19.71 -6.36
CA GLU A 84 6.99 -20.72 -6.09
C GLU A 84 6.44 -21.34 -7.39
N ILE A 85 6.38 -20.56 -8.48
CA ILE A 85 5.98 -21.07 -9.82
C ILE A 85 7.09 -21.95 -10.41
N GLY A 86 8.36 -21.67 -10.15
CA GLY A 86 9.50 -22.48 -10.58
C GLY A 86 9.75 -22.49 -12.08
N LYS A 87 9.27 -21.47 -12.82
CA LYS A 87 9.48 -21.32 -14.27
C LYS A 87 10.28 -20.06 -14.59
N GLN A 88 10.97 -20.06 -15.72
CA GLN A 88 11.54 -18.83 -16.26
C GLN A 88 10.44 -17.80 -16.53
N ILE A 89 10.70 -16.54 -16.27
CA ILE A 89 9.72 -15.43 -16.35
C ILE A 89 8.99 -15.42 -17.71
N ARG A 90 9.71 -15.65 -18.80
CA ARG A 90 9.15 -15.66 -20.17
C ARG A 90 8.19 -16.83 -20.44
N HIS A 91 8.25 -17.88 -19.64
CA HIS A 91 7.42 -19.09 -19.79
C HIS A 91 6.28 -19.17 -18.78
N ILE A 92 6.10 -18.14 -17.95
CA ILE A 92 4.98 -18.06 -16.99
C ILE A 92 3.70 -17.76 -17.75
N THR A 93 2.73 -18.65 -17.62
CA THR A 93 1.41 -18.54 -18.28
C THR A 93 0.36 -17.93 -17.34
N THR A 94 -0.77 -17.56 -17.92
CA THR A 94 -1.95 -17.12 -17.13
C THR A 94 -2.40 -18.18 -16.12
N GLU A 95 -2.33 -19.46 -16.51
CA GLU A 95 -2.78 -20.55 -15.64
C GLU A 95 -1.82 -20.80 -14.49
N ASP A 96 -0.52 -20.66 -14.69
CA ASP A 96 0.47 -20.72 -13.62
C ASP A 96 0.20 -19.63 -12.55
N LEU A 97 -0.12 -18.42 -13.00
CA LEU A 97 -0.45 -17.32 -12.08
C LEU A 97 -1.78 -17.52 -11.35
N ARG A 98 -2.78 -18.09 -12.00
CA ARG A 98 -4.07 -18.45 -11.35
C ARG A 98 -3.85 -19.51 -10.29
N SER A 99 -3.12 -20.57 -10.64
CA SER A 99 -2.76 -21.63 -9.72
C SER A 99 -1.98 -21.12 -8.52
N TYR A 100 -0.97 -20.27 -8.75
CA TYR A 100 -0.20 -19.62 -7.70
C TYR A 100 -1.09 -18.80 -6.74
N LEU A 101 -1.95 -17.91 -7.27
CA LEU A 101 -2.81 -17.07 -6.44
C LEU A 101 -3.82 -17.88 -5.63
N THR A 102 -4.37 -18.96 -6.21
CA THR A 102 -5.30 -19.87 -5.54
C THR A 102 -4.59 -20.62 -4.41
N GLU A 103 -3.42 -21.18 -4.71
CA GLU A 103 -2.63 -21.94 -3.74
C GLU A 103 -2.10 -21.05 -2.61
N TYR A 104 -1.64 -19.83 -2.92
CA TYR A 104 -1.25 -18.84 -1.93
C TYR A 104 -2.40 -18.50 -0.98
N GLN A 105 -3.62 -18.30 -1.53
CA GLN A 105 -4.80 -18.04 -0.72
C GLN A 105 -5.11 -19.22 0.21
N ARG A 106 -5.07 -20.43 -0.31
CA ARG A 106 -5.35 -21.66 0.43
C ARG A 106 -4.35 -21.92 1.54
N LYS A 107 -3.04 -21.90 1.21
CA LYS A 107 -1.96 -22.20 2.17
C LYS A 107 -1.86 -21.19 3.30
N ARG A 108 -2.01 -19.89 2.98
CA ARG A 108 -1.82 -18.80 3.93
C ARG A 108 -3.13 -18.24 4.49
N GLN A 109 -4.27 -18.79 4.11
CA GLN A 109 -5.61 -18.29 4.48
C GLN A 109 -5.75 -16.77 4.26
N SER A 110 -5.12 -16.28 3.18
CA SER A 110 -5.00 -14.85 2.91
C SER A 110 -6.33 -14.24 2.47
N SER A 111 -6.56 -12.99 2.86
CA SER A 111 -7.75 -12.25 2.45
C SER A 111 -7.79 -12.02 0.93
N ARG A 112 -8.99 -11.88 0.36
CA ARG A 112 -9.16 -11.51 -1.05
C ARG A 112 -8.47 -10.19 -1.40
N VAL A 113 -8.37 -9.26 -0.44
CA VAL A 113 -7.63 -7.99 -0.60
C VAL A 113 -6.14 -8.25 -0.79
N THR A 114 -5.56 -9.17 -0.02
CA THR A 114 -4.15 -9.57 -0.16
C THR A 114 -3.90 -10.17 -1.54
N ILE A 115 -4.78 -11.06 -1.99
CA ILE A 115 -4.68 -11.67 -3.34
C ILE A 115 -4.75 -10.61 -4.44
N ASP A 116 -5.68 -9.65 -4.34
CA ASP A 116 -5.76 -8.56 -5.33
C ASP A 116 -4.53 -7.66 -5.30
N ASN A 117 -3.91 -7.43 -4.14
CA ASN A 117 -2.64 -6.69 -4.06
C ASN A 117 -1.50 -7.43 -4.76
N ILE A 118 -1.35 -8.74 -4.53
CA ILE A 118 -0.34 -9.57 -5.23
C ILE A 118 -0.60 -9.53 -6.73
N ARG A 119 -1.85 -9.76 -7.17
CA ARG A 119 -2.24 -9.67 -8.59
C ARG A 119 -1.86 -8.31 -9.20
N ARG A 120 -2.08 -7.19 -8.49
CA ARG A 120 -1.74 -5.85 -8.97
C ARG A 120 -0.24 -5.64 -9.14
N ILE A 121 0.56 -6.17 -8.22
CA ILE A 121 2.02 -6.09 -8.31
C ILE A 121 2.50 -6.91 -9.51
N LEU A 122 2.02 -8.15 -9.65
CA LEU A 122 2.34 -9.00 -10.81
C LEU A 122 1.85 -8.37 -12.11
N SER A 123 0.67 -7.72 -12.11
CA SER A 123 0.18 -6.98 -13.28
C SER A 123 1.11 -5.83 -13.66
N SER A 124 1.62 -5.08 -12.69
CA SER A 124 2.57 -3.99 -12.94
C SER A 124 3.89 -4.51 -13.51
N PHE A 125 4.40 -5.61 -12.98
CA PHE A 125 5.64 -6.24 -13.44
C PHE A 125 5.51 -6.82 -14.86
N PHE A 126 4.51 -7.65 -15.11
CA PHE A 126 4.34 -8.28 -16.42
C PHE A 126 3.88 -7.30 -17.50
N SER A 127 3.17 -6.20 -17.16
CA SER A 127 2.88 -5.15 -18.11
C SER A 127 4.14 -4.38 -18.50
N TRP A 128 5.02 -4.08 -17.54
CA TRP A 128 6.31 -3.48 -17.80
C TRP A 128 7.18 -4.38 -18.70
N LEU A 129 7.20 -5.71 -18.47
CA LEU A 129 7.90 -6.64 -19.35
C LEU A 129 7.33 -6.68 -20.78
N GLU A 130 6.01 -6.50 -20.95
CA GLU A 130 5.34 -6.37 -22.27
C GLU A 130 5.71 -5.03 -22.92
N ASP A 131 5.71 -3.92 -22.16
CA ASP A 131 6.04 -2.58 -22.64
C ASP A 131 7.51 -2.43 -23.07
N GLU A 132 8.43 -3.21 -22.45
CA GLU A 132 9.86 -3.24 -22.77
C GLU A 132 10.24 -4.40 -23.73
N ASP A 133 9.25 -5.02 -24.37
CA ASP A 133 9.43 -6.11 -25.34
C ASP A 133 10.17 -7.37 -24.82
N TYR A 134 10.26 -7.55 -23.49
CA TYR A 134 10.82 -8.78 -22.90
C TYR A 134 9.89 -9.99 -23.05
N ILE A 135 8.58 -9.75 -23.16
CA ILE A 135 7.54 -10.74 -23.43
C ILE A 135 6.52 -10.18 -24.43
N LEU A 136 5.94 -11.03 -25.26
CA LEU A 136 4.98 -10.63 -26.27
C LEU A 136 3.64 -10.18 -25.68
N LYS A 137 3.22 -10.75 -24.55
CA LYS A 137 1.94 -10.48 -23.92
C LYS A 137 1.95 -10.83 -22.44
N SER A 138 1.47 -9.89 -21.63
CA SER A 138 1.36 -10.08 -20.18
C SER A 138 0.39 -11.22 -19.82
N PRO A 139 0.85 -12.26 -19.10
CA PRO A 139 -0.01 -13.36 -18.65
C PRO A 139 -1.06 -12.94 -17.62
N VAL A 140 -0.86 -11.80 -16.94
CA VAL A 140 -1.81 -11.27 -15.93
C VAL A 140 -3.02 -10.59 -16.58
N ARG A 141 -2.94 -10.22 -17.85
CA ARG A 141 -3.98 -9.44 -18.56
C ARG A 141 -5.38 -10.09 -18.49
N ARG A 142 -5.43 -11.43 -18.45
CA ARG A 142 -6.70 -12.20 -18.33
C ARG A 142 -7.12 -12.47 -16.89
N ILE A 143 -6.38 -11.97 -15.89
CA ILE A 143 -6.71 -12.11 -14.48
C ILE A 143 -7.35 -10.82 -13.99
N HIS A 144 -8.68 -10.81 -13.91
CA HIS A 144 -9.44 -9.65 -13.50
C HIS A 144 -9.31 -9.38 -12.01
N ARG A 145 -9.68 -8.15 -11.62
CA ARG A 145 -9.72 -7.71 -10.23
C ARG A 145 -10.54 -8.67 -9.37
N VAL A 146 -9.99 -9.05 -8.22
CA VAL A 146 -10.70 -9.89 -7.24
C VAL A 146 -11.79 -9.05 -6.57
N LYS A 147 -13.03 -9.51 -6.66
CA LYS A 147 -14.16 -8.87 -5.98
C LYS A 147 -13.99 -9.00 -4.47
N THR A 148 -13.96 -7.87 -3.79
CA THR A 148 -13.86 -7.79 -2.32
C THR A 148 -15.12 -7.14 -1.77
N CYS A 149 -15.69 -7.71 -0.71
CA CYS A 149 -16.77 -7.05 0.01
C CYS A 149 -16.24 -5.84 0.75
N THR A 150 -16.95 -4.73 0.69
CA THR A 150 -16.67 -3.56 1.51
C THR A 150 -17.22 -3.84 2.91
N VAL A 151 -16.31 -4.04 3.87
CA VAL A 151 -16.68 -4.22 5.28
C VAL A 151 -16.59 -2.86 5.97
N ILE A 152 -17.66 -2.48 6.67
CA ILE A 152 -17.64 -1.32 7.56
C ILE A 152 -16.68 -1.64 8.70
N LYS A 153 -15.62 -0.87 8.80
CA LYS A 153 -14.61 -1.06 9.85
C LYS A 153 -15.04 -0.31 11.09
N GLU A 154 -14.95 -0.96 12.23
CA GLU A 154 -15.30 -0.40 13.54
C GLU A 154 -14.48 0.84 13.90
N THR A 155 -15.11 1.73 14.65
CA THR A 155 -14.54 2.92 15.29
C THR A 155 -14.43 2.67 16.80
N TYR A 156 -13.75 3.56 17.53
CA TYR A 156 -13.85 3.59 18.99
C TYR A 156 -15.16 4.25 19.38
N THR A 157 -15.75 3.78 20.48
CA THR A 157 -16.78 4.54 21.20
C THR A 157 -16.13 5.61 22.08
N ASP A 158 -16.89 6.57 22.55
CA ASP A 158 -16.40 7.62 23.45
C ASP A 158 -15.90 6.99 24.76
N GLU A 159 -16.64 5.99 25.29
CA GLU A 159 -16.26 5.25 26.49
C GLU A 159 -14.94 4.50 26.33
N ALA A 160 -14.70 3.88 25.16
CA ALA A 160 -13.44 3.20 24.90
C ALA A 160 -12.25 4.17 24.86
N LEU A 161 -12.44 5.38 24.33
CA LEU A 161 -11.42 6.42 24.34
C LEU A 161 -11.13 6.93 25.75
N GLU A 162 -12.16 7.20 26.56
CA GLU A 162 -11.98 7.60 27.97
C GLU A 162 -11.33 6.48 28.78
N THR A 163 -11.75 5.22 28.61
CA THR A 163 -11.11 4.07 29.27
C THR A 163 -9.64 3.99 28.94
N MET A 164 -9.25 4.22 27.68
CA MET A 164 -7.84 4.26 27.30
C MET A 164 -7.09 5.39 27.99
N ARG A 165 -7.67 6.59 28.10
CA ARG A 165 -7.09 7.76 28.77
C ARG A 165 -6.88 7.52 30.27
N ASP A 166 -7.93 7.09 30.94
CA ASP A 166 -7.93 6.88 32.41
C ASP A 166 -6.95 5.79 32.85
N ASN A 167 -6.65 4.86 31.95
CA ASN A 167 -5.72 3.78 32.22
C ASN A 167 -4.30 4.03 31.66
N CYS A 168 -3.99 5.22 31.16
CA CYS A 168 -2.63 5.59 30.79
C CYS A 168 -1.80 5.89 32.04
N THR A 169 -0.81 5.05 32.32
CA THR A 169 0.16 5.26 33.41
C THR A 169 1.27 6.24 33.02
N GLU A 170 1.56 6.35 31.73
CA GLU A 170 2.64 7.16 31.17
C GLU A 170 2.08 8.42 30.51
N LEU A 171 2.55 9.59 30.91
CA LEU A 171 2.15 10.88 30.32
C LEU A 171 2.40 10.92 28.80
N ARG A 172 3.47 10.26 28.34
CA ARG A 172 3.77 10.12 26.91
C ARG A 172 2.64 9.40 26.17
N ASP A 173 2.18 8.29 26.68
CA ASP A 173 1.18 7.44 26.02
C ASP A 173 -0.18 8.14 26.00
N LEU A 174 -0.51 8.87 27.07
CA LEU A 174 -1.72 9.70 27.15
C LEU A 174 -1.68 10.83 26.09
N ALA A 175 -0.57 11.57 26.01
CA ALA A 175 -0.39 12.63 25.01
C ALA A 175 -0.43 12.09 23.57
N MET A 176 0.14 10.89 23.35
CA MET A 176 0.14 10.23 22.05
C MET A 176 -1.28 9.82 21.61
N ILE A 177 -2.07 9.23 22.51
CA ILE A 177 -3.47 8.83 22.24
C ILE A 177 -4.30 10.05 21.89
N ASP A 178 -4.20 11.11 22.67
CA ASP A 178 -4.99 12.32 22.44
C ASP A 178 -4.60 13.02 21.14
N LEU A 179 -3.31 13.08 20.84
CA LEU A 179 -2.87 13.65 19.57
C LEU A 179 -3.39 12.85 18.37
N LEU A 180 -3.36 11.51 18.42
CA LEU A 180 -3.94 10.66 17.39
C LEU A 180 -5.47 10.81 17.28
N ALA A 181 -6.15 10.89 18.41
CA ALA A 181 -7.62 11.01 18.47
C ALA A 181 -8.10 12.38 17.98
N SER A 182 -7.43 13.45 18.38
CA SER A 182 -7.80 14.84 18.08
C SER A 182 -7.46 15.26 16.64
N THR A 183 -6.30 14.86 16.13
CA THR A 183 -5.83 15.28 14.79
C THR A 183 -6.16 14.30 13.67
N GLY A 184 -6.33 13.02 14.01
CA GLY A 184 -6.46 11.95 13.02
C GLY A 184 -5.27 11.79 12.09
N MET A 185 -4.09 12.32 12.44
CA MET A 185 -2.87 12.17 11.64
C MET A 185 -2.45 10.71 11.50
N ARG A 186 -1.62 10.40 10.52
CA ARG A 186 -1.05 9.06 10.39
C ARG A 186 0.05 8.85 11.42
N VAL A 187 0.19 7.62 11.91
CA VAL A 187 1.27 7.31 12.87
C VAL A 187 2.65 7.66 12.31
N GLY A 188 2.86 7.47 11.01
CA GLY A 188 4.12 7.85 10.36
C GLY A 188 4.39 9.36 10.39
N GLU A 189 3.35 10.18 10.31
CA GLU A 189 3.43 11.64 10.45
C GLU A 189 3.74 12.02 11.90
N MET A 190 3.06 11.41 12.86
CA MET A 190 3.24 11.68 14.29
C MET A 190 4.67 11.41 14.78
N VAL A 191 5.28 10.29 14.37
CA VAL A 191 6.63 9.92 14.85
C VAL A 191 7.74 10.81 14.26
N LEU A 192 7.44 11.53 13.18
CA LEU A 192 8.38 12.48 12.57
C LEU A 192 8.36 13.85 13.24
N LEU A 193 7.30 14.21 13.99
CA LEU A 193 7.17 15.49 14.64
C LEU A 193 8.32 15.76 15.65
N ASN A 194 8.77 16.99 15.69
CA ASN A 194 9.65 17.56 16.68
C ASN A 194 8.87 18.39 17.70
N ARG A 195 9.50 18.76 18.81
CA ARG A 195 8.89 19.65 19.83
C ARG A 195 8.52 21.02 19.24
N GLU A 196 9.35 21.53 18.34
CA GLU A 196 9.20 22.86 17.70
C GLU A 196 8.08 22.90 16.65
N ASP A 197 7.63 21.74 16.13
CA ASP A 197 6.56 21.68 15.15
C ASP A 197 5.17 21.93 15.75
N ILE A 198 5.06 22.03 17.08
CA ILE A 198 3.79 22.17 17.81
C ILE A 198 3.54 23.63 18.16
N ASP A 199 2.56 24.25 17.54
CA ASP A 199 2.03 25.54 17.97
C ASP A 199 0.96 25.34 19.05
N PHE A 200 1.34 25.61 20.29
CA PHE A 200 0.44 25.51 21.44
C PHE A 200 -0.55 26.70 21.52
N ASN A 201 -0.30 27.83 20.88
CA ASN A 201 -1.19 28.97 20.91
C ASN A 201 -2.38 28.75 19.98
N GLU A 202 -2.08 28.42 18.71
CA GLU A 202 -3.10 28.12 17.71
C GLU A 202 -3.62 26.67 17.79
N ARG A 203 -2.95 25.81 18.57
CA ARG A 203 -3.27 24.37 18.72
C ARG A 203 -3.23 23.62 17.40
N GLU A 204 -2.14 23.81 16.68
CA GLU A 204 -1.93 23.18 15.37
C GLU A 204 -0.50 22.69 15.20
N CYS A 205 -0.30 21.84 14.22
CA CYS A 205 1.05 21.47 13.77
C CYS A 205 1.03 21.12 12.27
N ILE A 206 2.17 21.30 11.63
CA ILE A 206 2.37 20.91 10.23
C ILE A 206 2.84 19.45 10.19
N VAL A 207 2.19 18.64 9.36
CA VAL A 207 2.60 17.25 9.13
C VAL A 207 2.88 17.00 7.66
N PHE A 208 3.90 16.17 7.40
CA PHE A 208 4.32 15.80 6.06
C PHE A 208 3.66 14.50 5.63
N GLY A 209 2.85 14.56 4.59
CA GLY A 209 2.15 13.40 4.01
C GLY A 209 2.95 12.69 2.94
N LYS A 210 2.33 11.68 2.31
CA LYS A 210 2.93 10.96 1.18
C LYS A 210 3.21 11.93 0.01
N GLY A 211 4.45 11.90 -0.50
CA GLY A 211 4.88 12.77 -1.60
C GLY A 211 5.21 14.19 -1.14
N ASP A 212 5.73 14.30 0.08
CA ASP A 212 6.25 15.54 0.67
C ASP A 212 5.24 16.72 0.72
N LYS A 213 3.96 16.36 0.82
CA LYS A 213 2.89 17.36 0.92
C LYS A 213 2.64 17.71 2.37
N GLU A 214 2.82 18.99 2.68
CA GLU A 214 2.49 19.57 3.97
C GLU A 214 0.98 19.74 4.13
N ARG A 215 0.51 19.57 5.37
CA ARG A 215 -0.82 20.02 5.78
C ARG A 215 -0.85 20.40 7.26
N LEU A 216 -1.67 21.36 7.58
CA LEU A 216 -2.03 21.69 8.96
C LEU A 216 -2.99 20.64 9.53
N VAL A 217 -2.76 20.28 10.77
CA VAL A 217 -3.68 19.49 11.59
C VAL A 217 -3.90 20.20 12.93
N TYR A 218 -5.10 20.07 13.46
CA TYR A 218 -5.54 20.82 14.64
C TYR A 218 -5.79 19.85 15.79
N PHE A 219 -5.45 20.27 17.00
CA PHE A 219 -5.69 19.48 18.20
C PHE A 219 -6.50 20.27 19.25
N ASP A 220 -7.23 19.55 20.08
CA ASP A 220 -8.11 20.15 21.09
C ASP A 220 -7.34 20.61 22.35
N ALA A 221 -8.07 21.29 23.27
CA ALA A 221 -7.49 21.80 24.50
C ALA A 221 -6.96 20.69 25.43
N ARG A 222 -7.60 19.52 25.44
CA ARG A 222 -7.18 18.36 26.22
C ARG A 222 -5.81 17.88 25.74
N THR A 223 -5.65 17.69 24.43
CA THR A 223 -4.38 17.32 23.81
C THR A 223 -3.26 18.31 24.12
N LYS A 224 -3.56 19.63 24.08
CA LYS A 224 -2.61 20.67 24.47
C LYS A 224 -2.08 20.44 25.89
N ILE A 225 -2.98 20.25 26.85
CA ILE A 225 -2.62 20.05 28.27
C ILE A 225 -1.77 18.80 28.43
N HIS A 226 -2.17 17.69 27.84
CA HIS A 226 -1.44 16.42 27.97
C HIS A 226 -0.08 16.45 27.28
N LEU A 227 0.04 17.10 26.11
CA LEU A 227 1.33 17.33 25.47
C LEU A 227 2.25 18.21 26.32
N GLN A 228 1.76 19.31 26.90
CA GLN A 228 2.54 20.17 27.78
C GLN A 228 3.01 19.41 29.03
N ASN A 229 2.15 18.64 29.68
CA ASN A 229 2.49 17.81 30.84
C ASN A 229 3.57 16.78 30.50
N TYR A 230 3.42 16.13 29.35
CA TYR A 230 4.43 15.16 28.87
C TYR A 230 5.77 15.85 28.61
N LEU A 231 5.77 16.97 27.88
CA LEU A 231 7.02 17.69 27.57
C LEU A 231 7.69 18.24 28.83
N ALA A 232 6.94 18.73 29.80
CA ALA A 232 7.45 19.18 31.11
C ALA A 232 8.06 18.03 31.93
N SER A 233 7.60 16.80 31.77
CA SER A 233 8.13 15.62 32.44
C SER A 233 9.43 15.06 31.81
N ARG A 234 9.81 15.55 30.64
CA ARG A 234 11.01 15.07 29.92
C ARG A 234 12.28 15.69 30.47
N THR A 235 13.27 14.83 30.65
CA THR A 235 14.61 15.23 31.13
C THR A 235 15.70 15.14 30.05
N ASP A 236 15.34 14.64 28.86
CA ASP A 236 16.24 14.47 27.72
C ASP A 236 16.27 15.70 26.82
N THR A 237 17.26 15.77 25.93
CA THR A 237 17.48 16.87 24.97
C THR A 237 17.07 16.51 23.55
N GLU A 238 16.46 15.31 23.32
CA GLU A 238 16.04 14.86 22.01
C GLU A 238 14.97 15.79 21.42
N GLN A 239 15.15 16.21 20.17
CA GLN A 239 14.24 17.13 19.48
C GLN A 239 12.89 16.48 19.16
N ALA A 240 12.87 15.16 18.98
CA ALA A 240 11.64 14.44 18.65
C ALA A 240 10.53 14.74 19.67
N LEU A 241 9.30 14.93 19.19
CA LEU A 241 8.11 15.11 20.04
C LEU A 241 7.91 13.91 20.96
N PHE A 242 7.95 12.69 20.42
CA PHE A 242 7.82 11.46 21.19
C PHE A 242 9.10 10.63 21.18
N VAL A 243 9.51 10.20 22.38
CA VAL A 243 10.71 9.39 22.58
C VAL A 243 10.43 8.07 23.30
N SER A 244 11.37 7.13 23.23
CA SER A 244 11.31 5.90 24.01
C SER A 244 11.36 6.20 25.52
N LEU A 245 10.65 5.40 26.33
CA LEU A 245 10.68 5.54 27.81
C LEU A 245 12.02 5.13 28.42
N LYS A 246 12.75 4.26 27.73
CA LYS A 246 14.05 3.78 28.20
C LYS A 246 15.16 4.62 27.59
N ALA A 247 16.20 4.91 28.40
CA ALA A 247 17.43 5.52 27.90
C ALA A 247 17.99 4.69 26.72
N PRO A 248 18.54 5.35 25.72
CA PRO A 248 18.89 6.77 25.60
C PRO A 248 17.78 7.70 25.05
N HIS A 249 16.51 7.43 25.26
CA HIS A 249 15.35 8.26 24.88
C HIS A 249 15.34 8.69 23.41
N LYS A 250 15.59 7.74 22.50
CA LYS A 250 15.58 8.00 21.07
C LYS A 250 14.15 8.22 20.55
N ARG A 251 14.05 8.93 19.40
CA ARG A 251 12.79 9.12 18.66
C ARG A 251 11.95 7.83 18.60
N LEU A 252 10.70 7.92 19.02
CA LEU A 252 9.78 6.79 18.98
C LEU A 252 9.47 6.39 17.53
N GLN A 253 9.62 5.12 17.21
CA GLN A 253 9.34 4.57 15.90
C GLN A 253 7.90 4.05 15.80
N ILE A 254 7.38 3.89 14.58
CA ILE A 254 6.02 3.34 14.33
C ILE A 254 5.78 2.04 15.08
N GLY A 255 6.75 1.10 15.02
CA GLY A 255 6.65 -0.17 15.73
C GLY A 255 6.54 -0.03 17.25
N GLY A 256 7.18 0.99 17.83
CA GLY A 256 7.07 1.32 19.26
C GLY A 256 5.66 1.81 19.61
N VAL A 257 5.08 2.70 18.81
CA VAL A 257 3.68 3.15 18.97
C VAL A 257 2.72 1.97 18.91
N GLU A 258 2.83 1.15 17.85
CA GLU A 258 1.95 -0.01 17.67
C GLU A 258 2.09 -1.05 18.79
N SER A 259 3.31 -1.22 19.32
CA SER A 259 3.54 -2.13 20.45
C SER A 259 2.84 -1.65 21.73
N ARG A 260 2.93 -0.34 22.02
CA ARG A 260 2.25 0.24 23.20
C ARG A 260 0.73 0.18 23.07
N LEU A 261 0.18 0.45 21.88
CA LEU A 261 -1.25 0.32 21.64
C LEU A 261 -1.73 -1.14 21.76
N ARG A 262 -0.96 -2.13 21.28
CA ARG A 262 -1.28 -3.55 21.47
C ARG A 262 -1.20 -4.00 22.93
N GLU A 263 -0.28 -3.46 23.71
CA GLU A 263 -0.21 -3.70 25.16
C GLU A 263 -1.47 -3.17 25.86
N MET A 264 -1.90 -1.96 25.50
CA MET A 264 -3.14 -1.36 26.01
C MET A 264 -4.37 -2.18 25.61
N GLU A 265 -4.46 -2.65 24.36
CA GLU A 265 -5.51 -3.56 23.88
C GLU A 265 -5.66 -4.77 24.79
N LYS A 266 -4.55 -5.46 25.09
CA LYS A 266 -4.55 -6.64 25.94
C LYS A 266 -4.93 -6.33 27.39
N ARG A 267 -4.46 -5.19 27.92
CA ARG A 267 -4.69 -4.82 29.32
C ARG A 267 -6.13 -4.39 29.58
N LEU A 268 -6.76 -3.72 28.62
CA LEU A 268 -8.09 -3.11 28.78
C LEU A 268 -9.21 -3.92 28.11
N ASP A 269 -8.87 -5.04 27.47
CA ASP A 269 -9.81 -5.85 26.69
C ASP A 269 -10.60 -5.03 25.64
N ILE A 270 -9.94 -4.02 25.06
CA ILE A 270 -10.51 -3.19 24.00
C ILE A 270 -10.10 -3.79 22.65
N PRO A 271 -11.04 -4.24 21.80
CA PRO A 271 -10.69 -4.93 20.57
C PRO A 271 -9.98 -4.01 19.58
N LYS A 272 -8.84 -4.48 19.08
CA LYS A 272 -8.05 -3.87 17.99
C LYS A 272 -7.68 -2.40 18.20
N VAL A 273 -6.79 -2.15 19.16
CA VAL A 273 -6.23 -0.81 19.36
C VAL A 273 -5.07 -0.57 18.39
N HIS A 274 -5.27 0.29 17.40
CA HIS A 274 -4.23 0.63 16.42
C HIS A 274 -4.41 2.05 15.85
N PRO A 275 -3.34 2.70 15.34
CA PRO A 275 -3.37 4.12 14.96
C PRO A 275 -4.45 4.48 13.94
N HIS A 276 -4.67 3.67 12.91
CA HIS A 276 -5.68 3.95 11.89
C HIS A 276 -7.12 3.93 12.40
N LYS A 277 -7.37 3.29 13.56
CA LYS A 277 -8.71 3.29 14.16
C LYS A 277 -9.03 4.65 14.76
N PHE A 278 -8.06 5.36 15.37
CA PHE A 278 -8.23 6.75 15.84
C PHE A 278 -8.63 7.69 14.70
N ARG A 279 -7.86 7.64 13.60
CA ARG A 279 -8.16 8.45 12.41
C ARG A 279 -9.56 8.18 11.83
N ARG A 280 -9.97 6.92 11.82
CA ARG A 280 -11.30 6.52 11.37
C ARG A 280 -12.37 7.02 12.31
N THR A 281 -12.16 6.93 13.62
CA THR A 281 -13.07 7.43 14.64
C THR A 281 -13.27 8.93 14.47
N LEU A 282 -12.19 9.72 14.38
CA LEU A 282 -12.28 11.16 14.10
C LEU A 282 -13.09 11.43 12.84
N ALA A 283 -12.79 10.73 11.73
CA ALA A 283 -13.46 10.94 10.46
C ALA A 283 -14.97 10.66 10.55
N THR A 284 -15.35 9.58 11.21
CA THR A 284 -16.77 9.21 11.39
C THR A 284 -17.48 10.21 12.29
N VAL A 285 -16.88 10.59 13.42
CA VAL A 285 -17.44 11.59 14.35
C VAL A 285 -17.57 12.96 13.68
N ALA A 286 -16.59 13.38 12.88
CA ALA A 286 -16.66 14.65 12.16
C ALA A 286 -17.83 14.68 11.16
N ILE A 287 -18.03 13.60 10.42
CA ILE A 287 -19.18 13.47 9.50
C ILE A 287 -20.51 13.44 10.27
N ASP A 288 -20.58 12.68 11.36
CA ASP A 288 -21.78 12.57 12.20
C ASP A 288 -22.15 13.94 12.82
N LYS A 289 -21.16 14.80 13.08
CA LYS A 289 -21.35 16.19 13.54
C LYS A 289 -21.63 17.19 12.41
N GLY A 290 -21.64 16.74 11.15
CA GLY A 290 -22.02 17.55 9.98
C GLY A 290 -20.86 18.28 9.30
N MET A 291 -19.60 17.88 9.54
CA MET A 291 -18.45 18.44 8.82
C MET A 291 -18.60 18.13 7.31
N PRO A 292 -18.46 19.13 6.41
CA PRO A 292 -18.44 18.90 4.98
C PRO A 292 -17.32 17.94 4.58
N ILE A 293 -17.60 17.06 3.63
CA ILE A 293 -16.67 15.97 3.26
C ILE A 293 -15.37 16.50 2.64
N GLU A 294 -15.44 17.65 1.96
CA GLU A 294 -14.30 18.33 1.36
C GLU A 294 -13.35 18.87 2.46
N GLN A 295 -13.91 19.43 3.53
CA GLN A 295 -13.13 19.90 4.69
C GLN A 295 -12.48 18.72 5.41
N LEU A 296 -13.21 17.61 5.59
CA LEU A 296 -12.65 16.39 6.16
C LEU A 296 -11.57 15.79 5.26
N GLN A 297 -11.74 15.83 3.94
CA GLN A 297 -10.72 15.39 2.99
C GLN A 297 -9.41 16.17 3.15
N GLN A 298 -9.51 17.51 3.27
CA GLN A 298 -8.35 18.39 3.50
C GLN A 298 -7.69 18.10 4.86
N LEU A 299 -8.47 18.04 5.94
CA LEU A 299 -7.99 17.72 7.29
C LEU A 299 -7.21 16.42 7.32
N LEU A 300 -7.73 15.38 6.67
CA LEU A 300 -7.10 14.08 6.61
C LEU A 300 -5.96 13.99 5.56
N GLY A 301 -5.87 14.92 4.61
CA GLY A 301 -4.89 14.88 3.52
C GLY A 301 -5.10 13.68 2.59
N HIS A 302 -6.34 13.44 2.17
CA HIS A 302 -6.67 12.43 1.18
C HIS A 302 -6.62 13.02 -0.23
N GLN A 303 -5.79 12.45 -1.10
CA GLN A 303 -5.69 12.89 -2.50
C GLN A 303 -6.98 12.61 -3.30
N ARG A 304 -7.75 11.59 -2.92
CA ARG A 304 -9.00 11.19 -3.59
C ARG A 304 -10.14 11.21 -2.59
N ILE A 305 -11.23 11.83 -3.00
CA ILE A 305 -12.46 11.92 -2.19
C ILE A 305 -13.03 10.53 -1.85
N ASP A 306 -12.90 9.55 -2.76
CA ASP A 306 -13.31 8.16 -2.54
C ASP A 306 -12.74 7.55 -1.26
N THR A 307 -11.55 8.03 -0.82
CA THR A 307 -10.93 7.56 0.41
C THR A 307 -11.66 8.10 1.64
N THR A 308 -12.17 9.33 1.56
CA THR A 308 -12.95 9.98 2.62
C THR A 308 -14.38 9.45 2.65
N LEU A 309 -14.98 9.20 1.49
CA LEU A 309 -16.31 8.62 1.36
C LEU A 309 -16.47 7.26 2.03
N LYS A 310 -15.38 6.48 2.17
CA LYS A 310 -15.40 5.22 2.94
C LYS A 310 -15.75 5.40 4.41
N TYR A 311 -15.54 6.58 4.98
CA TYR A 311 -15.95 6.92 6.35
C TYR A 311 -17.41 7.43 6.41
N ALA A 312 -17.88 8.01 5.29
CA ALA A 312 -19.24 8.46 5.11
C ALA A 312 -20.21 7.34 4.71
N MET A 313 -19.81 6.05 4.87
CA MET A 313 -20.76 4.93 4.67
C MET A 313 -21.89 5.09 5.69
N VAL A 314 -22.91 5.71 5.22
CA VAL A 314 -23.97 6.46 5.87
C VAL A 314 -24.78 5.53 6.75
N LYS A 315 -24.78 5.80 8.05
CA LYS A 315 -25.83 5.30 8.92
C LYS A 315 -27.15 5.87 8.39
N GLN A 316 -28.17 5.03 8.20
CA GLN A 316 -29.49 5.44 7.74
C GLN A 316 -30.08 6.57 8.59
N SER A 317 -29.70 6.64 9.88
CA SER A 317 -30.04 7.73 10.79
C SER A 317 -29.54 9.10 10.32
N ASN A 318 -28.35 9.18 9.73
CA ASN A 318 -27.77 10.44 9.26
C ASN A 318 -28.50 10.95 8.01
N VAL A 319 -28.94 10.05 7.13
CA VAL A 319 -29.79 10.41 5.97
C VAL A 319 -31.09 11.01 6.45
N LYS A 320 -31.75 10.39 7.44
CA LYS A 320 -33.00 10.90 8.02
C LYS A 320 -32.85 12.28 8.67
N LEU A 321 -31.75 12.50 9.40
CA LEU A 321 -31.46 13.80 10.03
C LEU A 321 -31.14 14.85 8.97
N ALA A 322 -30.36 14.55 7.97
CA ALA A 322 -30.06 15.43 6.85
C ALA A 322 -31.32 15.77 6.06
N HIS A 323 -32.17 14.80 5.75
CA HIS A 323 -33.44 15.04 5.09
C HIS A 323 -34.30 16.04 5.88
N ARG A 324 -34.44 15.81 7.20
CA ARG A 324 -35.20 16.72 8.06
C ARG A 324 -34.64 18.14 8.16
N LYS A 325 -33.28 18.25 8.08
CA LYS A 325 -32.60 19.55 8.20
C LYS A 325 -32.65 20.38 6.92
N TYR A 326 -32.61 19.73 5.76
CA TYR A 326 -32.42 20.42 4.47
C TYR A 326 -33.62 20.37 3.53
N ILE A 327 -34.59 19.49 3.78
CA ILE A 327 -35.73 19.32 2.89
C ILE A 327 -37.07 19.60 3.59
N GLY A 328 -37.12 19.48 4.89
CA GLY A 328 -38.33 19.82 5.66
C GLY A 328 -38.46 18.99 6.88
#